data_21ad19050f007a1d00a3598099fd6aed
#
_entry.id   21ad19050f007a1d00a3598099fd6aed
#
_cell.length_a   1.000
_cell.length_b   1.000
_cell.length_c   1.000
_cell.angle_alpha   90.00
_cell.angle_beta   90.00
_cell.angle_gamma   90.00
#
_symmetry.space_group_name_H-M   'P 1'
#
loop_
_entity.id
_entity.type
_entity.pdbx_description
1 polymer ?
#
loop_
_entity_poly.entity_id
_entity_poly.type
_entity_poly.pdbx_seq_one_letter_code
_entity_poly.pdbx_strand_id
1 'polypeptide(L)'
;MLFRSVSENELSLHNKPYHKGEVIAAERGMGESGSRAVFTLEMASNPDFTASILLASARAVHRLYKEGKRGAFTLFDIPPSYFYPSDPYSML
;
A
#
# COMPACT_ATOMS: atom_id res chain seq x y z
N MET A 1 1.03 -13.08 10.35
CA MET A 1 0.70 -12.41 9.07
C MET A 1 0.89 -13.37 7.92
N LEU A 2 -0.05 -13.41 7.00
CA LEU A 2 -0.05 -14.32 5.87
C LEU A 2 -0.17 -13.52 4.57
N PHE A 3 0.69 -13.82 3.61
CA PHE A 3 0.65 -13.22 2.29
C PHE A 3 0.22 -14.25 1.25
N ARG A 4 -0.72 -13.87 0.39
CA ARG A 4 -1.20 -14.72 -0.70
C ARG A 4 -1.22 -13.95 -2.00
N SER A 5 -0.73 -14.57 -3.07
CA SER A 5 -0.80 -14.02 -4.41
C SER A 5 -1.69 -14.91 -5.30
N VAL A 6 -2.26 -14.29 -6.33
CA VAL A 6 -3.14 -14.98 -7.28
C VAL A 6 -2.29 -15.71 -8.32
N SER A 7 -2.68 -16.93 -8.67
CA SER A 7 -2.01 -17.72 -9.69
C SER A 7 -2.35 -17.24 -11.09
N GLU A 8 -1.53 -17.63 -12.09
CA GLU A 8 -1.80 -17.33 -13.49
C GLU A 8 -3.12 -17.92 -13.98
N ASN A 9 -3.47 -19.11 -13.49
CA ASN A 9 -4.73 -19.73 -13.85
C ASN A 9 -5.94 -18.92 -13.37
N GLU A 10 -5.85 -18.35 -12.20
CA GLU A 10 -6.91 -17.49 -11.69
C GLU A 10 -7.00 -16.20 -12.50
N LEU A 11 -5.87 -15.64 -12.93
CA LEU A 11 -5.85 -14.46 -13.78
C LEU A 11 -6.51 -14.72 -15.13
N SER A 12 -6.25 -15.88 -15.74
CA SER A 12 -6.82 -16.23 -17.04
C SER A 12 -8.33 -16.44 -17.00
N LEU A 13 -8.86 -16.87 -15.85
CA LEU A 13 -10.31 -17.07 -15.69
C LEU A 13 -11.07 -15.74 -15.74
N HIS A 14 -10.44 -14.64 -15.44
CA HIS A 14 -11.07 -13.31 -15.44
C HIS A 14 -10.96 -12.61 -16.79
N ASN A 15 -10.32 -13.24 -17.78
CA ASN A 15 -10.16 -12.71 -19.11
C ASN A 15 -9.47 -11.36 -19.20
N LYS A 16 -8.85 -10.90 -18.14
CA LYS A 16 -8.08 -9.66 -18.08
C LYS A 16 -6.82 -9.89 -17.25
N PRO A 17 -5.64 -9.48 -17.75
CA PRO A 17 -4.45 -9.50 -16.91
C PRO A 17 -4.66 -8.54 -15.73
N TYR A 18 -4.56 -9.05 -14.54
CA TYR A 18 -4.56 -8.23 -13.35
C TYR A 18 -3.67 -8.87 -12.29
N HIS A 19 -3.28 -8.07 -11.33
CA HIS A 19 -2.47 -8.51 -10.21
C HIS A 19 -3.27 -8.35 -8.93
N LYS A 20 -3.13 -9.31 -8.04
CA LYS A 20 -3.83 -9.29 -6.77
C LYS A 20 -2.91 -9.79 -5.66
N GLY A 21 -2.93 -9.09 -4.55
CA GLY A 21 -2.25 -9.51 -3.34
C GLY A 21 -3.18 -9.42 -2.16
N GLU A 22 -3.00 -10.29 -1.19
CA GLU A 22 -3.78 -10.26 0.03
C GLU A 22 -2.88 -10.46 1.23
N VAL A 23 -3.04 -9.62 2.24
CA VAL A 23 -2.33 -9.74 3.51
C VAL A 23 -3.35 -9.92 4.60
N ILE A 24 -3.19 -11.00 5.37
CA ILE A 24 -4.07 -11.31 6.48
C ILE A 24 -3.27 -11.27 7.76
N ALA A 25 -3.73 -10.47 8.72
CA ALA A 25 -3.17 -10.43 10.05
C ALA A 25 -4.26 -10.84 11.03
N ALA A 26 -3.96 -11.83 11.87
CA ALA A 26 -4.93 -12.33 12.83
C ALA A 26 -4.23 -12.62 14.15
N GLU A 27 -4.93 -12.32 15.24
CA GLU A 27 -4.46 -12.69 16.55
C GLU A 27 -4.63 -14.19 16.75
N ARG A 28 -3.65 -14.80 17.42
CA ARG A 28 -3.71 -16.19 17.79
C ARG A 28 -4.88 -16.43 18.74
N GLY A 29 -5.63 -17.48 18.49
CA GLY A 29 -6.76 -17.82 19.34
C GLY A 29 -7.92 -16.86 19.14
N MET A 30 -8.37 -16.68 17.91
CA MET A 30 -9.49 -15.81 17.56
C MET A 30 -10.78 -16.28 18.23
N GLY A 31 -10.94 -15.96 19.51
CA GLY A 31 -12.18 -16.10 20.24
C GLY A 31 -12.89 -14.77 20.33
N GLU A 32 -13.65 -14.59 21.42
CA GLU A 32 -14.44 -13.37 21.62
C GLU A 32 -13.61 -12.08 21.65
N SER A 33 -12.34 -12.18 22.06
CA SER A 33 -11.45 -11.02 22.15
C SER A 33 -10.41 -10.98 21.04
N GLY A 34 -10.47 -11.89 20.07
CA GLY A 34 -9.53 -11.90 18.97
C GLY A 34 -9.83 -10.84 17.93
N SER A 35 -8.83 -10.49 17.14
CA SER A 35 -8.98 -9.53 16.06
C SER A 35 -8.35 -10.04 14.78
N ARG A 36 -8.87 -9.59 13.66
CA ARG A 36 -8.38 -9.97 12.33
C ARG A 36 -8.45 -8.77 11.41
N ALA A 37 -7.36 -8.57 10.67
CA ALA A 37 -7.31 -7.54 9.64
C ALA A 37 -6.94 -8.20 8.31
N VAL A 38 -7.64 -7.81 7.25
CA VAL A 38 -7.38 -8.28 5.90
C VAL A 38 -7.18 -7.08 5.01
N PHE A 39 -6.08 -7.08 4.28
CA PHE A 39 -5.78 -6.06 3.29
C PHE A 39 -5.68 -6.74 1.93
N THR A 40 -6.49 -6.29 0.97
CA THR A 40 -6.49 -6.83 -0.39
C THR A 40 -6.11 -5.74 -1.36
N LEU A 41 -5.17 -6.03 -2.25
CA LEU A 41 -4.76 -5.14 -3.32
C LEU A 41 -5.01 -5.82 -4.65
N GLU A 42 -5.80 -5.16 -5.50
CA GLU A 42 -6.07 -5.61 -6.86
C GLU A 42 -5.69 -4.49 -7.83
N MET A 43 -5.01 -4.83 -8.91
CA MET A 43 -4.57 -3.85 -9.89
C MET A 43 -4.64 -4.43 -11.29
N ALA A 44 -5.15 -3.64 -12.23
CA ALA A 44 -5.21 -4.03 -13.64
C ALA A 44 -3.86 -3.85 -14.33
N SER A 45 -3.05 -2.89 -13.86
CA SER A 45 -1.76 -2.59 -14.46
C SER A 45 -0.71 -2.42 -13.36
N ASN A 46 0.25 -3.34 -13.33
CA ASN A 46 1.36 -3.25 -12.39
C ASN A 46 2.28 -2.03 -12.67
N PRO A 47 2.62 -1.73 -13.95
CA PRO A 47 3.41 -0.53 -14.24
C PRO A 47 2.75 0.76 -13.78
N ASP A 48 1.44 0.91 -13.97
CA ASP A 48 0.72 2.10 -13.54
C ASP A 48 0.70 2.22 -12.02
N PHE A 49 0.53 1.11 -11.33
CA PHE A 49 0.57 1.09 -9.88
C PHE A 49 1.96 1.50 -9.37
N THR A 50 3.02 0.95 -9.96
CA THR A 50 4.39 1.26 -9.58
C THR A 50 4.70 2.73 -9.83
N ALA A 51 4.26 3.29 -10.96
CA ALA A 51 4.44 4.70 -11.26
C ALA A 51 3.75 5.58 -10.21
N SER A 52 2.56 5.22 -9.77
CA SER A 52 1.84 5.95 -8.74
C SER A 52 2.59 5.95 -7.41
N ILE A 53 3.17 4.83 -7.04
CA ILE A 53 3.98 4.72 -5.82
C ILE A 53 5.24 5.58 -5.91
N LEU A 54 5.90 5.60 -7.07
CA LEU A 54 7.07 6.42 -7.29
C LEU A 54 6.74 7.92 -7.19
N LEU A 55 5.62 8.33 -7.78
CA LEU A 55 5.17 9.73 -7.67
C LEU A 55 4.85 10.10 -6.23
N ALA A 56 4.18 9.23 -5.51
CA ALA A 56 3.86 9.47 -4.10
C ALA A 56 5.15 9.58 -3.27
N SER A 57 6.13 8.74 -3.54
CA SER A 57 7.42 8.76 -2.85
C SER A 57 8.20 10.04 -3.16
N ALA A 58 8.18 10.49 -4.41
CA ALA A 58 8.83 11.75 -4.81
C ALA A 58 8.18 12.93 -4.09
N ARG A 59 6.85 12.90 -3.94
CA ARG A 59 6.11 13.92 -3.22
C ARG A 59 6.51 13.97 -1.75
N ALA A 60 6.64 12.80 -1.13
CA ALA A 60 7.07 12.70 0.27
C ALA A 60 8.49 13.24 0.46
N VAL A 61 9.41 12.88 -0.43
CA VAL A 61 10.79 13.36 -0.38
C VAL A 61 10.84 14.88 -0.50
N HIS A 62 10.04 15.45 -1.41
CA HIS A 62 9.97 16.89 -1.60
C HIS A 62 9.52 17.61 -0.31
N ARG A 63 8.52 17.07 0.36
CA ARG A 63 8.03 17.65 1.61
C ARG A 63 9.06 17.56 2.73
N LEU A 64 9.77 16.43 2.82
CA LEU A 64 10.87 16.30 3.78
C LEU A 64 11.97 17.32 3.48
N TYR A 65 12.31 17.50 2.21
CA TYR A 65 13.31 18.47 1.80
C TYR A 65 12.93 19.89 2.23
N LYS A 66 11.67 20.28 2.02
CA LYS A 66 11.17 21.61 2.41
C LYS A 66 11.25 21.83 3.92
N GLU A 67 11.13 20.78 4.70
CA GLU A 67 11.26 20.87 6.17
C GLU A 67 12.70 20.90 6.62
N GLY A 68 13.66 20.83 5.71
CA GLY A 68 15.07 20.86 6.05
C GLY A 68 15.63 19.51 6.45
N LYS A 69 14.88 18.43 6.30
CA LYS A 69 15.34 17.08 6.65
C LYS A 69 16.23 16.51 5.57
N ARG A 70 17.29 15.85 6.00
CA ARG A 70 18.30 15.25 5.11
C ARG A 70 18.66 13.87 5.63
N GLY A 71 19.13 13.01 4.72
CA GLY A 71 19.56 11.66 5.05
C GLY A 71 18.70 10.61 4.39
N ALA A 72 18.77 9.39 4.90
CA ALA A 72 17.99 8.27 4.41
C ALA A 72 16.78 8.03 5.31
N PHE A 73 15.61 7.81 4.70
CA PHE A 73 14.36 7.58 5.41
C PHE A 73 13.70 6.33 4.89
N THR A 74 13.06 5.58 5.80
CA THR A 74 12.22 4.44 5.42
C THR A 74 10.75 4.88 5.46
N LEU A 75 9.86 4.01 4.99
CA LEU A 75 8.42 4.27 5.07
C LEU A 75 7.94 4.46 6.51
N PHE A 76 8.64 3.87 7.47
CA PHE A 76 8.27 4.01 8.87
C PHE A 76 8.64 5.36 9.46
N ASP A 77 9.54 6.08 8.79
CA ASP A 77 10.02 7.38 9.27
C ASP A 77 9.20 8.54 8.71
N ILE A 78 8.32 8.28 7.75
CA ILE A 78 7.61 9.32 7.01
C ILE A 78 6.12 9.27 7.35
N PRO A 79 5.54 10.41 7.76
CA PRO A 79 4.09 10.44 7.99
C PRO A 79 3.33 10.05 6.71
N PRO A 80 2.31 9.20 6.81
CA PRO A 80 1.54 8.81 5.61
C PRO A 80 0.96 9.98 4.83
N SER A 81 0.64 11.09 5.50
CA SER A 81 0.10 12.28 4.85
C SER A 81 1.04 12.88 3.81
N TYR A 82 2.34 12.63 3.91
CA TYR A 82 3.33 13.18 2.97
C TYR A 82 3.23 12.54 1.59
N PHE A 83 2.59 11.38 1.48
CA PHE A 83 2.43 10.68 0.21
C PHE A 83 1.20 11.16 -0.57
N TYR A 84 0.29 11.88 0.08
CA TYR A 84 -0.93 12.35 -0.57
C TYR A 84 -0.68 13.52 -1.51
N PRO A 85 -1.43 13.60 -2.63
CA PRO A 85 -1.26 14.71 -3.58
C PRO A 85 -1.72 16.06 -3.03
N SER A 86 -2.58 16.08 -2.01
CA SER A 86 -3.07 17.29 -1.37
C SER A 86 -3.05 17.13 0.14
N ASP A 87 -3.54 18.13 0.86
CA ASP A 87 -3.68 18.04 2.31
C ASP A 87 -4.77 17.01 2.65
N PRO A 88 -4.43 15.90 3.32
CA PRO A 88 -5.41 14.88 3.64
C PRO A 88 -6.51 15.36 4.58
N TYR A 89 -6.24 16.38 5.38
CA TYR A 89 -7.24 16.94 6.28
C TYR A 89 -8.36 17.66 5.54
N SER A 90 -8.12 18.10 4.32
CA SER A 90 -9.16 18.71 3.49
C SER A 90 -10.21 17.71 3.01
N MET A 91 -9.97 16.42 3.19
CA MET A 91 -10.86 15.36 2.77
C MET A 91 -11.82 14.91 3.88
N LEU A 92 -11.66 15.42 5.07
CA LEU A 92 -12.48 15.04 6.22
C LEU A 92 -13.80 15.83 6.30
#